data_80cfa7a813745ba8bc1002514e9cb818
#
_entry.id   80cfa7a813745ba8bc1002514e9cb818
#
_cell.length_a   1.000
_cell.length_b   1.000
_cell.length_c   1.000
_cell.angle_alpha   90.00
_cell.angle_beta   90.00
_cell.angle_gamma   90.00
#
_symmetry.space_group_name_H-M   'P 1'
#
loop_
_entity.id
_entity.type
_entity.pdbx_description
1 polymer ?
#
loop_
_entity_poly.entity_id
_entity_poly.type
_entity_poly.pdbx_seq_one_letter_code
_entity_poly.pdbx_strand_id
1 'polypeptide(L)'
;MFHYLRREAGFYRRLVRLALPLVLQNLITTSLGFVDTFMVGLLGQDELSAVTAANTPVFLVQIIILGLISGLTVLVSQYWGKGDVEAINRCMGTALYAGLSISGIVALALLLFPGGVMALVTDNARLVELGAPYLRIVGVSYVFNAASSVYVGMQRSTEKPVMGMTIFAVSMLLNTLLNYILIFGKFGAPALGVTGAAVATLTSRVVEFLITLVCALCSRHVPLLPAAILRPGGAIWRDFARYSAPVLVNETLWGLGVSVMTAIMGHMAISAEMLAAYAVMGNIEKFATVACFGVAGAASVMVGKRIGEGADKEEVYSLAYCLLLVSVLVGGDGIPGAGGAAAHGVHPLCLPPVPSGGAVFARGVHHGRGAHLHDAHQGHGHHQHHRPPPGRRRRPDGLPHRPLLPVGHRRAPGFRHRPGAGRPGGGGVLRHPV
;
A
#
# COMPACT_ATOMS: atom_id res chain seq x y z
N MET A 1 10.15 7.63 -28.49
CA MET A 1 10.39 7.45 -27.05
C MET A 1 10.13 8.74 -26.27
N PHE A 2 10.83 9.83 -26.55
CA PHE A 2 10.65 11.12 -25.84
C PHE A 2 9.28 11.80 -25.97
N HIS A 3 8.45 11.41 -26.95
CA HIS A 3 7.11 11.96 -27.10
C HIS A 3 6.21 11.67 -25.88
N TYR A 4 6.37 10.49 -25.25
CA TYR A 4 5.60 10.11 -24.06
C TYR A 4 5.97 10.94 -22.80
N LEU A 5 7.17 11.54 -22.76
CA LEU A 5 7.61 12.40 -21.67
C LEU A 5 7.09 13.85 -21.78
N ARG A 6 6.49 14.23 -22.92
CA ARG A 6 5.90 15.55 -23.08
C ARG A 6 4.53 15.62 -22.43
N ARG A 7 4.52 15.70 -21.10
CA ARG A 7 3.31 15.90 -20.29
C ARG A 7 3.31 17.29 -19.67
N GLU A 8 2.14 17.76 -19.27
CA GLU A 8 2.01 19.06 -18.57
C GLU A 8 2.78 19.08 -17.25
N ALA A 9 3.27 20.25 -16.85
CA ALA A 9 3.98 20.43 -15.57
C ALA A 9 3.14 19.98 -14.36
N GLY A 10 1.81 20.08 -14.44
CA GLY A 10 0.87 19.61 -13.43
C GLY A 10 0.95 18.10 -13.19
N PHE A 11 1.22 17.32 -14.24
CA PHE A 11 1.42 15.87 -14.15
C PHE A 11 2.66 15.52 -13.31
N TYR A 12 3.80 16.13 -13.63
CA TYR A 12 5.05 15.87 -12.90
C TYR A 12 4.96 16.32 -11.45
N ARG A 13 4.29 17.44 -11.18
CA ARG A 13 4.03 17.90 -9.80
C ARG A 13 3.21 16.88 -9.02
N ARG A 14 2.18 16.27 -9.64
CA ARG A 14 1.37 15.22 -9.02
C ARG A 14 2.21 13.96 -8.77
N LEU A 15 3.01 13.52 -9.76
CA LEU A 15 3.91 12.38 -9.63
C LEU A 15 4.89 12.57 -8.47
N VAL A 16 5.59 13.69 -8.38
CA VAL A 16 6.53 13.99 -7.29
C VAL A 16 5.81 14.04 -5.94
N ARG A 17 4.62 14.64 -5.86
CA ARG A 17 3.83 14.69 -4.61
C ARG A 17 3.47 13.31 -4.09
N LEU A 18 3.26 12.34 -4.99
CA LEU A 18 2.98 10.94 -4.60
C LEU A 18 4.27 10.17 -4.38
N ALA A 19 5.24 10.27 -5.29
CA ALA A 19 6.47 9.49 -5.26
C ALA A 19 7.39 9.88 -4.10
N LEU A 20 7.58 11.17 -3.82
CA LEU A 20 8.52 11.62 -2.79
C LEU A 20 8.19 11.09 -1.38
N PRO A 21 6.93 11.12 -0.88
CA PRO A 21 6.62 10.50 0.41
C PRO A 21 6.82 8.98 0.41
N LEU A 22 6.59 8.29 -0.73
CA LEU A 22 6.83 6.85 -0.85
C LEU A 22 8.32 6.51 -0.84
N VAL A 23 9.14 7.30 -1.53
CA VAL A 23 10.61 7.19 -1.49
C VAL A 23 11.10 7.38 -0.05
N LEU A 24 10.64 8.44 0.62
CA LEU A 24 11.01 8.71 2.01
C LEU A 24 10.53 7.61 2.95
N GLN A 25 9.32 7.08 2.76
CA GLN A 25 8.81 5.94 3.53
C GLN A 25 9.69 4.69 3.36
N ASN A 26 10.06 4.35 2.13
CA ASN A 26 10.94 3.22 1.85
C ASN A 26 12.34 3.44 2.43
N LEU A 27 12.87 4.67 2.32
CA LEU A 27 14.16 5.04 2.91
C LEU A 27 14.14 4.87 4.44
N ILE A 28 13.09 5.35 5.11
CA ILE A 28 12.88 5.19 6.56
C ILE A 28 12.88 3.71 6.93
N THR A 29 12.12 2.88 6.21
CA THR A 29 12.02 1.44 6.48
C THR A 29 13.36 0.71 6.28
N THR A 30 14.10 1.06 5.22
CA THR A 30 15.43 0.49 4.94
C THR A 30 16.44 0.93 6.03
N SER A 31 16.40 2.20 6.42
CA SER A 31 17.27 2.74 7.49
C SER A 31 16.99 2.11 8.84
N LEU A 32 15.72 1.82 9.16
CA LEU A 32 15.35 1.13 10.39
C LEU A 32 16.03 -0.25 10.49
N GLY A 33 15.91 -1.07 9.43
CA GLY A 33 16.55 -2.38 9.40
C GLY A 33 18.08 -2.30 9.53
N PHE A 34 18.70 -1.27 8.95
CA PHE A 34 20.13 -1.02 9.10
C PHE A 34 20.52 -0.65 10.54
N VAL A 35 19.78 0.27 11.17
CA VAL A 35 20.02 0.69 12.56
C VAL A 35 19.83 -0.47 13.53
N ASP A 36 18.77 -1.27 13.37
CA ASP A 36 18.56 -2.47 14.20
C ASP A 36 19.73 -3.44 14.10
N THR A 37 20.17 -3.76 12.87
CA THR A 37 21.30 -4.65 12.62
C THR A 37 22.59 -4.11 13.23
N PHE A 38 22.84 -2.81 13.08
CA PHE A 38 24.01 -2.15 13.65
C PHE A 38 24.04 -2.21 15.18
N MET A 39 22.90 -1.89 15.82
CA MET A 39 22.80 -1.89 17.29
C MET A 39 22.94 -3.29 17.88
N VAL A 40 22.37 -4.31 17.24
CA VAL A 40 22.56 -5.71 17.65
C VAL A 40 24.00 -6.16 17.42
N GLY A 41 24.64 -5.74 16.31
CA GLY A 41 26.03 -6.04 16.00
C GLY A 41 27.02 -5.51 17.05
N LEU A 42 26.68 -4.44 17.78
CA LEU A 42 27.48 -3.94 18.89
C LEU A 42 27.49 -4.84 20.14
N LEU A 43 26.55 -5.82 20.23
CA LEU A 43 26.53 -6.80 21.32
C LEU A 43 27.56 -7.91 21.10
N GLY A 44 27.70 -8.36 19.85
CA GLY A 44 28.62 -9.43 19.49
C GLY A 44 28.26 -10.10 18.17
N GLN A 45 29.16 -10.97 17.71
CA GLN A 45 28.99 -11.70 16.44
C GLN A 45 27.89 -12.77 16.56
N ASP A 46 27.81 -13.47 17.69
CA ASP A 46 26.82 -14.52 17.92
C ASP A 46 25.41 -13.93 17.97
N GLU A 47 25.23 -12.80 18.66
CA GLU A 47 23.97 -12.08 18.77
C GLU A 47 23.49 -11.59 17.40
N LEU A 48 24.38 -11.00 16.61
CA LEU A 48 24.07 -10.56 15.24
C LEU A 48 23.68 -11.73 14.35
N SER A 49 24.43 -12.83 14.43
CA SER A 49 24.17 -14.04 13.65
C SER A 49 22.84 -14.68 14.04
N ALA A 50 22.54 -14.74 15.34
CA ALA A 50 21.27 -15.27 15.85
C ALA A 50 20.07 -14.46 15.37
N VAL A 51 20.14 -13.11 15.43
CA VAL A 51 19.07 -12.23 14.94
C VAL A 51 18.94 -12.31 13.42
N THR A 52 20.06 -12.42 12.68
CA THR A 52 20.05 -12.58 11.24
C THR A 52 19.37 -13.89 10.83
N ALA A 53 19.71 -14.99 11.50
CA ALA A 53 19.05 -16.29 11.30
C ALA A 53 17.55 -16.22 11.63
N ALA A 54 17.20 -15.60 12.77
CA ALA A 54 15.80 -15.43 13.19
C ALA A 54 14.98 -14.55 12.20
N ASN A 55 15.60 -13.60 11.53
CA ASN A 55 14.91 -12.76 10.53
C ASN A 55 14.60 -13.50 9.21
N THR A 56 15.19 -14.65 8.93
CA THR A 56 14.95 -15.41 7.71
C THR A 56 13.49 -15.87 7.56
N PRO A 57 12.87 -16.59 8.51
CA PRO A 57 11.46 -16.97 8.42
C PRO A 57 10.51 -15.76 8.46
N VAL A 58 10.92 -14.72 9.16
CA VAL A 58 10.21 -13.44 9.26
C VAL A 58 10.14 -12.71 7.91
N PHE A 59 11.21 -12.76 7.12
CA PHE A 59 11.26 -12.18 5.78
C PHE A 59 10.21 -12.78 4.84
N LEU A 60 9.94 -14.09 4.94
CA LEU A 60 8.88 -14.72 4.14
C LEU A 60 7.50 -14.14 4.44
N VAL A 61 7.19 -13.88 5.70
CA VAL A 61 5.92 -13.22 6.09
C VAL A 61 5.83 -11.83 5.49
N GLN A 62 6.93 -11.09 5.52
CA GLN A 62 7.00 -9.74 4.97
C GLN A 62 6.75 -9.72 3.46
N ILE A 63 7.31 -10.66 2.71
CA ILE A 63 7.04 -10.82 1.27
C ILE A 63 5.55 -11.10 1.01
N ILE A 64 4.94 -11.97 1.78
CA ILE A 64 3.51 -12.29 1.63
C ILE A 64 2.65 -11.04 1.90
N ILE A 65 2.93 -10.29 2.97
CA ILE A 65 2.22 -9.05 3.28
C ILE A 65 2.42 -8.03 2.15
N LEU A 66 3.63 -7.89 1.59
CA LEU A 66 3.92 -7.01 0.47
C LEU A 66 3.08 -7.37 -0.77
N GLY A 67 2.99 -8.65 -1.11
CA GLY A 67 2.16 -9.13 -2.21
C GLY A 67 0.67 -8.84 -1.99
N LEU A 68 0.16 -8.99 -0.77
CA LEU A 68 -1.22 -8.63 -0.42
C LEU A 68 -1.47 -7.12 -0.59
N ILE A 69 -0.54 -6.28 -0.14
CA ILE A 69 -0.63 -4.81 -0.28
C ILE A 69 -0.57 -4.40 -1.75
N SER A 70 0.23 -5.07 -2.57
CA SER A 70 0.30 -4.79 -4.01
C SER A 70 -1.03 -5.09 -4.69
N GLY A 71 -1.65 -6.24 -4.41
CA GLY A 71 -3.00 -6.57 -4.90
C GLY A 71 -4.07 -5.58 -4.41
N LEU A 72 -3.99 -5.19 -3.14
CA LEU A 72 -4.84 -4.15 -2.56
C LEU A 72 -4.70 -2.82 -3.32
N THR A 73 -3.47 -2.41 -3.63
CA THR A 73 -3.19 -1.16 -4.34
C THR A 73 -3.84 -1.14 -5.72
N VAL A 74 -3.79 -2.25 -6.46
CA VAL A 74 -4.41 -2.37 -7.79
C VAL A 74 -5.92 -2.14 -7.71
N LEU A 75 -6.60 -2.80 -6.78
CA LEU A 75 -8.06 -2.69 -6.65
C LEU A 75 -8.49 -1.34 -6.07
N VAL A 76 -7.87 -0.91 -4.97
CA VAL A 76 -8.25 0.33 -4.28
C VAL A 76 -8.02 1.55 -5.16
N SER A 77 -6.92 1.62 -5.93
CA SER A 77 -6.69 2.75 -6.84
C SER A 77 -7.75 2.85 -7.94
N GLN A 78 -8.24 1.71 -8.45
CA GLN A 78 -9.33 1.69 -9.43
C GLN A 78 -10.67 2.11 -8.81
N TYR A 79 -11.01 1.59 -7.62
CA TYR A 79 -12.23 2.02 -6.93
C TYR A 79 -12.16 3.47 -6.47
N TRP A 80 -10.96 3.97 -6.15
CA TRP A 80 -10.73 5.39 -5.88
C TRP A 80 -11.02 6.26 -7.10
N GLY A 81 -10.60 5.82 -8.30
CA GLY A 81 -10.94 6.48 -9.57
C GLY A 81 -12.45 6.52 -9.85
N LYS A 82 -13.20 5.49 -9.41
CA LYS A 82 -14.67 5.43 -9.52
C LYS A 82 -15.40 6.21 -8.42
N GLY A 83 -14.71 6.63 -7.36
CA GLY A 83 -15.33 7.24 -6.18
C GLY A 83 -16.10 6.26 -5.29
N ASP A 84 -15.88 4.93 -5.44
CA ASP A 84 -16.58 3.89 -4.69
C ASP A 84 -15.90 3.59 -3.35
N VAL A 85 -16.26 4.35 -2.32
CA VAL A 85 -15.72 4.21 -0.97
C VAL A 85 -16.11 2.89 -0.31
N GLU A 86 -17.29 2.35 -0.64
CA GLU A 86 -17.75 1.09 -0.07
C GLU A 86 -16.88 -0.08 -0.58
N ALA A 87 -16.61 -0.14 -1.89
CA ALA A 87 -15.73 -1.14 -2.47
C ALA A 87 -14.29 -1.02 -1.92
N ILE A 88 -13.79 0.19 -1.67
CA ILE A 88 -12.47 0.40 -1.01
C ILE A 88 -12.45 -0.25 0.38
N ASN A 89 -13.49 -0.02 1.20
CA ASN A 89 -13.58 -0.63 2.54
C ASN A 89 -13.70 -2.17 2.46
N ARG A 90 -14.41 -2.71 1.48
CA ARG A 90 -14.50 -4.15 1.24
C ARG A 90 -13.15 -4.75 0.84
N CYS A 91 -12.40 -4.09 -0.05
CA CYS A 91 -11.04 -4.52 -0.43
C CYS A 91 -10.10 -4.48 0.78
N MET A 92 -10.15 -3.42 1.58
CA MET A 92 -9.38 -3.31 2.82
C MET A 92 -9.73 -4.42 3.81
N GLY A 93 -11.03 -4.72 3.99
CA GLY A 93 -11.49 -5.84 4.83
C GLY A 93 -10.93 -7.18 4.36
N THR A 94 -10.97 -7.47 3.04
CA THR A 94 -10.38 -8.68 2.46
C THR A 94 -8.89 -8.79 2.76
N ALA A 95 -8.13 -7.72 2.55
CA ALA A 95 -6.70 -7.68 2.81
C ALA A 95 -6.38 -7.83 4.31
N LEU A 96 -7.20 -7.23 5.20
CA LEU A 96 -7.08 -7.40 6.65
C LEU A 96 -7.31 -8.86 7.07
N TYR A 97 -8.37 -9.51 6.58
CA TYR A 97 -8.63 -10.92 6.89
C TYR A 97 -7.47 -11.81 6.41
N ALA A 98 -7.02 -11.64 5.17
CA ALA A 98 -5.91 -12.42 4.63
C ALA A 98 -4.62 -12.17 5.42
N GLY A 99 -4.25 -10.89 5.62
CA GLY A 99 -3.02 -10.50 6.31
C GLY A 99 -3.00 -10.93 7.77
N LEU A 100 -4.11 -10.73 8.51
CA LEU A 100 -4.22 -11.13 9.91
C LEU A 100 -4.25 -12.66 10.08
N SER A 101 -4.91 -13.38 9.17
CA SER A 101 -4.91 -14.84 9.22
C SER A 101 -3.51 -15.41 9.00
N ILE A 102 -2.80 -14.95 7.98
CA ILE A 102 -1.45 -15.42 7.66
C ILE A 102 -0.48 -15.05 8.79
N SER A 103 -0.45 -13.76 9.19
CA SER A 103 0.44 -13.31 10.26
C SER A 103 0.10 -13.95 11.62
N GLY A 104 -1.18 -14.18 11.89
CA GLY A 104 -1.64 -14.86 13.10
C GLY A 104 -1.21 -16.33 13.16
N ILE A 105 -1.33 -17.08 12.06
CA ILE A 105 -0.87 -18.48 11.97
C ILE A 105 0.64 -18.53 12.18
N VAL A 106 1.40 -17.66 11.53
CA VAL A 106 2.86 -17.61 11.68
C VAL A 106 3.24 -17.17 13.10
N ALA A 107 2.61 -16.14 13.64
CA ALA A 107 2.85 -15.71 15.02
C ALA A 107 2.60 -16.83 16.03
N LEU A 108 1.53 -17.60 15.83
CA LEU A 108 1.22 -18.76 16.67
C LEU A 108 2.30 -19.85 16.55
N ALA A 109 2.76 -20.16 15.34
CA ALA A 109 3.84 -21.12 15.12
C ALA A 109 5.15 -20.67 15.78
N LEU A 110 5.52 -19.39 15.65
CA LEU A 110 6.71 -18.80 16.27
C LEU A 110 6.60 -18.70 17.81
N LEU A 111 5.40 -18.55 18.32
CA LEU A 111 5.15 -18.53 19.77
C LEU A 111 5.29 -19.93 20.38
N LEU A 112 4.75 -20.97 19.70
CA LEU A 112 4.71 -22.33 20.20
C LEU A 112 6.01 -23.09 19.95
N PHE A 113 6.63 -22.90 18.78
CA PHE A 113 7.77 -23.69 18.31
C PHE A 113 8.97 -22.84 17.85
N PRO A 114 9.40 -21.79 18.61
CA PRO A 114 10.46 -20.89 18.14
C PRO A 114 11.80 -21.60 17.91
N GLY A 115 12.17 -22.53 18.81
CA GLY A 115 13.38 -23.33 18.67
C GLY A 115 13.37 -24.27 17.47
N GLY A 116 12.22 -24.90 17.18
CA GLY A 116 12.05 -25.74 16.00
C GLY A 116 12.17 -24.96 14.69
N VAL A 117 11.63 -23.73 14.65
CA VAL A 117 11.76 -22.86 13.47
C VAL A 117 13.20 -22.38 13.31
N MET A 118 13.90 -22.04 14.39
CA MET A 118 15.34 -21.71 14.35
C MET A 118 16.19 -22.87 13.87
N ALA A 119 15.89 -24.11 14.30
CA ALA A 119 16.59 -25.33 13.87
C ALA A 119 16.45 -25.63 12.37
N LEU A 120 15.41 -25.11 11.71
CA LEU A 120 15.30 -25.18 10.24
C LEU A 120 16.29 -24.24 9.51
N VAL A 121 16.80 -23.24 10.23
CA VAL A 121 17.67 -22.20 9.63
C VAL A 121 19.14 -22.42 10.01
N THR A 122 19.42 -22.95 11.21
CA THR A 122 20.79 -23.15 11.71
C THR A 122 20.88 -24.34 12.65
N ASP A 123 21.96 -25.10 12.50
CA ASP A 123 22.32 -26.23 13.38
C ASP A 123 23.09 -25.79 14.64
N ASN A 124 23.48 -24.52 14.73
CA ASN A 124 24.25 -23.99 15.87
C ASN A 124 23.34 -23.79 17.08
N ALA A 125 23.49 -24.63 18.11
CA ALA A 125 22.71 -24.58 19.35
C ALA A 125 22.75 -23.21 20.04
N ARG A 126 23.93 -22.51 20.00
CA ARG A 126 24.07 -21.19 20.62
C ARG A 126 23.20 -20.13 19.91
N LEU A 127 23.16 -20.17 18.56
CA LEU A 127 22.30 -19.26 17.80
C LEU A 127 20.81 -19.56 18.00
N VAL A 128 20.45 -20.85 18.18
CA VAL A 128 19.06 -21.24 18.52
C VAL A 128 18.68 -20.72 19.90
N GLU A 129 19.55 -20.83 20.90
CA GLU A 129 19.33 -20.35 22.26
C GLU A 129 19.09 -18.84 22.29
N LEU A 130 19.90 -18.05 21.58
CA LEU A 130 19.78 -16.59 21.50
C LEU A 130 18.61 -16.13 20.63
N GLY A 131 18.37 -16.82 19.52
CA GLY A 131 17.38 -16.41 18.50
C GLY A 131 15.94 -16.83 18.84
N ALA A 132 15.73 -17.94 19.57
CA ALA A 132 14.39 -18.42 19.87
C ALA A 132 13.55 -17.44 20.74
N PRO A 133 14.07 -16.85 21.82
CA PRO A 133 13.36 -15.80 22.57
C PRO A 133 13.04 -14.57 21.72
N TYR A 134 14.00 -14.12 20.89
CA TYR A 134 13.81 -13.04 19.95
C TYR A 134 12.66 -13.33 18.98
N LEU A 135 12.70 -14.49 18.34
CA LEU A 135 11.72 -14.91 17.35
C LEU A 135 10.32 -15.02 17.92
N ARG A 136 10.20 -15.52 19.16
CA ARG A 136 8.92 -15.61 19.90
C ARG A 136 8.27 -14.25 20.09
N ILE A 137 9.04 -13.23 20.46
CA ILE A 137 8.52 -11.88 20.72
C ILE A 137 8.23 -11.17 19.40
N VAL A 138 9.18 -11.19 18.46
CA VAL A 138 9.05 -10.50 17.18
C VAL A 138 7.94 -11.13 16.32
N GLY A 139 7.70 -12.44 16.42
CA GLY A 139 6.60 -13.11 15.73
C GLY A 139 5.24 -12.46 15.99
N VAL A 140 4.96 -12.09 17.25
CA VAL A 140 3.70 -11.42 17.62
C VAL A 140 3.58 -10.03 16.97
N SER A 141 4.69 -9.32 16.79
CA SER A 141 4.70 -7.97 16.21
C SER A 141 4.18 -7.92 14.77
N TYR A 142 4.27 -9.04 14.04
CA TYR A 142 3.80 -9.11 12.64
C TYR A 142 2.28 -9.04 12.48
N VAL A 143 1.51 -9.41 13.49
CA VAL A 143 0.05 -9.25 13.48
C VAL A 143 -0.30 -7.75 13.46
N PHE A 144 0.36 -6.95 14.29
CA PHE A 144 0.17 -5.49 14.32
C PHE A 144 0.69 -4.83 13.05
N ASN A 145 1.87 -5.29 12.58
CA ASN A 145 2.45 -4.80 11.32
C ASN A 145 1.55 -5.06 10.12
N ALA A 146 0.93 -6.25 10.01
CA ALA A 146 0.01 -6.57 8.92
C ALA A 146 -1.19 -5.63 8.89
N ALA A 147 -1.81 -5.36 10.06
CA ALA A 147 -2.95 -4.45 10.15
C ALA A 147 -2.57 -3.02 9.76
N SER A 148 -1.45 -2.49 10.29
CA SER A 148 -0.95 -1.15 9.96
C SER A 148 -0.61 -1.04 8.48
N SER A 149 0.08 -2.02 7.92
CA SER A 149 0.53 -2.03 6.54
C SER A 149 -0.63 -2.06 5.54
N VAL A 150 -1.70 -2.81 5.82
CA VAL A 150 -2.91 -2.83 4.99
C VAL A 150 -3.58 -1.46 4.97
N TYR A 151 -3.76 -0.81 6.13
CA TYR A 151 -4.37 0.51 6.18
C TYR A 151 -3.50 1.58 5.50
N VAL A 152 -2.19 1.59 5.74
CA VAL A 152 -1.25 2.50 5.08
C VAL A 152 -1.23 2.26 3.57
N GLY A 153 -1.30 0.99 3.12
CA GLY A 153 -1.43 0.61 1.72
C GLY A 153 -2.70 1.19 1.07
N MET A 154 -3.83 1.13 1.76
CA MET A 154 -5.09 1.73 1.31
C MET A 154 -4.96 3.26 1.21
N GLN A 155 -4.39 3.94 2.21
CA GLN A 155 -4.19 5.39 2.18
C GLN A 155 -3.25 5.83 1.04
N ARG A 156 -2.18 5.06 0.78
CA ARG A 156 -1.30 5.27 -0.37
C ARG A 156 -2.06 5.16 -1.68
N SER A 157 -2.90 4.15 -1.80
CA SER A 157 -3.70 3.88 -3.01
C SER A 157 -4.79 4.92 -3.27
N THR A 158 -5.17 5.69 -2.24
CA THR A 158 -6.11 6.82 -2.31
C THR A 158 -5.40 8.19 -2.35
N GLU A 159 -4.16 8.23 -2.86
CA GLU A 159 -3.36 9.45 -3.06
C GLU A 159 -2.98 10.21 -1.76
N LYS A 160 -2.92 9.53 -0.61
CA LYS A 160 -2.45 10.12 0.67
C LYS A 160 -1.27 9.36 1.31
N PRO A 161 -0.10 9.29 0.64
CA PRO A 161 1.05 8.55 1.14
C PRO A 161 1.75 9.21 2.35
N VAL A 162 1.60 10.53 2.54
CA VAL A 162 2.27 11.27 3.63
C VAL A 162 1.92 10.71 5.00
N MET A 163 0.69 10.25 5.19
CA MET A 163 0.24 9.66 6.46
C MET A 163 1.06 8.41 6.81
N GLY A 164 1.22 7.49 5.84
CA GLY A 164 2.05 6.29 6.05
C GLY A 164 3.51 6.63 6.35
N MET A 165 4.08 7.58 5.61
CA MET A 165 5.44 8.08 5.86
C MET A 165 5.59 8.58 7.31
N THR A 166 4.64 9.37 7.79
CA THR A 166 4.69 9.92 9.17
C THR A 166 4.57 8.81 10.22
N ILE A 167 3.65 7.86 10.04
CA ILE A 167 3.46 6.73 10.96
C ILE A 167 4.75 5.93 11.07
N PHE A 168 5.37 5.56 9.93
CA PHE A 168 6.62 4.79 9.94
C PHE A 168 7.81 5.59 10.47
N ALA A 169 7.86 6.91 10.25
CA ALA A 169 8.90 7.76 10.84
C ALA A 169 8.83 7.77 12.38
N VAL A 170 7.62 7.93 12.93
CA VAL A 170 7.43 7.88 14.40
C VAL A 170 7.78 6.49 14.94
N SER A 171 7.34 5.42 14.26
CA SER A 171 7.67 4.03 14.65
C SER A 171 9.19 3.79 14.64
N MET A 172 9.90 4.28 13.62
CA MET A 172 11.35 4.16 13.51
C MET A 172 12.07 4.87 14.65
N LEU A 173 11.71 6.13 14.91
CA LEU A 173 12.33 6.91 15.99
C LEU A 173 12.12 6.25 17.36
N LEU A 174 10.89 5.79 17.61
CA LEU A 174 10.56 5.08 18.84
C LEU A 174 11.34 3.77 18.96
N ASN A 175 11.42 2.97 17.89
CA ASN A 175 12.16 1.71 17.88
C ASN A 175 13.66 1.95 18.17
N THR A 176 14.28 2.91 17.48
CA THR A 176 15.69 3.27 17.69
C THR A 176 15.96 3.69 19.15
N LEU A 177 15.06 4.51 19.72
CA LEU A 177 15.17 4.94 21.11
C LEU A 177 15.02 3.77 22.08
N LEU A 178 14.02 2.91 21.87
CA LEU A 178 13.79 1.73 22.70
C LEU A 178 14.93 0.71 22.58
N ASN A 179 15.48 0.52 21.38
CA ASN A 179 16.67 -0.30 21.17
C ASN A 179 17.83 0.21 22.00
N TYR A 180 18.11 1.52 21.97
CA TYR A 180 19.18 2.11 22.76
C TYR A 180 18.97 1.90 24.27
N ILE A 181 17.75 2.02 24.75
CA ILE A 181 17.41 1.85 26.16
C ILE A 181 17.50 0.38 26.57
N LEU A 182 16.85 -0.53 25.83
CA LEU A 182 16.64 -1.91 26.25
C LEU A 182 17.80 -2.84 25.88
N ILE A 183 18.51 -2.59 24.79
CA ILE A 183 19.69 -3.37 24.41
C ILE A 183 20.82 -3.08 25.40
N PHE A 184 21.12 -1.80 25.64
CA PHE A 184 22.28 -1.38 26.41
C PHE A 184 22.01 -1.05 27.90
N GLY A 185 20.75 -1.18 28.35
CA GLY A 185 20.40 -0.92 29.75
C GLY A 185 20.58 0.54 30.17
N LYS A 186 20.18 1.50 29.33
CA LYS A 186 20.26 2.93 29.62
C LYS A 186 19.04 3.44 30.39
N PHE A 187 19.16 4.61 31.01
CA PHE A 187 18.11 5.27 31.80
C PHE A 187 17.50 4.41 32.93
N GLY A 188 18.29 3.49 33.52
CA GLY A 188 17.84 2.62 34.62
C GLY A 188 17.09 1.36 34.18
N ALA A 189 16.95 1.11 32.87
CA ALA A 189 16.42 -0.15 32.36
C ALA A 189 17.47 -1.26 32.44
N PRO A 190 17.06 -2.54 32.61
CA PRO A 190 17.99 -3.66 32.54
C PRO A 190 18.53 -3.83 31.11
N ALA A 191 19.79 -4.22 30.95
CA ALA A 191 20.38 -4.57 29.67
C ALA A 191 19.85 -5.95 29.24
N LEU A 192 18.92 -5.97 28.32
CA LEU A 192 18.24 -7.18 27.83
C LEU A 192 18.90 -7.77 26.56
N GLY A 193 19.91 -7.09 25.98
CA GLY A 193 20.60 -7.56 24.78
C GLY A 193 19.64 -7.83 23.61
N VAL A 194 19.74 -9.01 23.01
CA VAL A 194 18.91 -9.46 21.87
C VAL A 194 17.42 -9.44 22.19
N THR A 195 17.03 -9.85 23.40
CA THR A 195 15.63 -9.81 23.86
C THR A 195 15.13 -8.36 23.94
N GLY A 196 16.00 -7.42 24.32
CA GLY A 196 15.70 -5.99 24.33
C GLY A 196 15.34 -5.45 22.94
N ALA A 197 16.07 -5.87 21.91
CA ALA A 197 15.75 -5.54 20.52
C ALA A 197 14.38 -6.08 20.10
N ALA A 198 14.05 -7.31 20.50
CA ALA A 198 12.74 -7.90 20.22
C ALA A 198 11.58 -7.14 20.88
N VAL A 199 11.74 -6.75 22.16
CA VAL A 199 10.74 -5.98 22.92
C VAL A 199 10.59 -4.57 22.32
N ALA A 200 11.68 -3.93 21.93
CA ALA A 200 11.66 -2.62 21.27
C ALA A 200 10.88 -2.69 19.96
N THR A 201 11.12 -3.72 19.15
CA THR A 201 10.40 -3.95 17.90
C THR A 201 8.90 -4.19 18.15
N LEU A 202 8.54 -5.09 19.07
CA LEU A 202 7.13 -5.34 19.40
C LEU A 202 6.44 -4.07 19.88
N THR A 203 7.04 -3.33 20.82
CA THR A 203 6.46 -2.11 21.37
C THR A 203 6.25 -1.06 20.27
N SER A 204 7.23 -0.87 19.40
CA SER A 204 7.13 0.09 18.29
C SER A 204 6.02 -0.29 17.29
N ARG A 205 5.84 -1.59 16.99
CA ARG A 205 4.75 -2.07 16.13
C ARG A 205 3.38 -1.93 16.77
N VAL A 206 3.27 -2.13 18.09
CA VAL A 206 2.02 -1.86 18.83
C VAL A 206 1.67 -0.37 18.76
N VAL A 207 2.63 0.52 19.04
CA VAL A 207 2.41 1.98 18.97
C VAL A 207 2.07 2.40 17.53
N GLU A 208 2.77 1.88 16.53
CA GLU A 208 2.47 2.08 15.11
C GLU A 208 1.02 1.70 14.79
N PHE A 209 0.58 0.54 15.26
CA PHE A 209 -0.79 0.09 15.08
C PHE A 209 -1.80 1.00 15.77
N LEU A 210 -1.54 1.43 17.01
CA LEU A 210 -2.41 2.34 17.74
C LEU A 210 -2.53 3.70 17.05
N ILE A 211 -1.42 4.27 16.57
CA ILE A 211 -1.44 5.51 15.79
C ILE A 211 -2.25 5.30 14.50
N THR A 212 -2.01 4.20 13.80
CA THR A 212 -2.74 3.84 12.58
C THR A 212 -4.24 3.71 12.85
N LEU A 213 -4.64 3.07 13.94
CA LEU A 213 -6.03 2.90 14.35
C LEU A 213 -6.69 4.25 14.65
N VAL A 214 -6.04 5.12 15.43
CA VAL A 214 -6.55 6.48 15.69
C VAL A 214 -6.70 7.26 14.39
N CYS A 215 -5.70 7.23 13.52
CA CYS A 215 -5.77 7.86 12.21
C CYS A 215 -6.92 7.29 11.37
N ALA A 216 -7.16 6.00 11.43
CA ALA A 216 -8.24 5.33 10.70
C ALA A 216 -9.62 5.78 11.19
N LEU A 217 -9.81 5.84 12.50
CA LEU A 217 -11.07 6.28 13.12
C LEU A 217 -11.35 7.75 12.89
N CYS A 218 -10.32 8.60 12.85
CA CYS A 218 -10.44 10.05 12.64
C CYS A 218 -10.44 10.46 11.15
N SER A 219 -10.23 9.52 10.23
CA SER A 219 -10.08 9.83 8.80
C SER A 219 -11.40 10.24 8.17
N ARG A 220 -11.43 11.47 7.62
CA ARG A 220 -12.52 11.95 6.78
C ARG A 220 -12.31 11.71 5.29
N HIS A 221 -11.11 11.27 4.91
CA HIS A 221 -10.76 11.07 3.50
C HIS A 221 -11.41 9.82 2.91
N VAL A 222 -11.24 8.70 3.60
CA VAL A 222 -11.95 7.44 3.35
C VAL A 222 -12.56 7.06 4.70
N PRO A 223 -13.84 7.35 4.93
CA PRO A 223 -14.50 6.97 6.17
C PRO A 223 -14.53 5.44 6.29
N LEU A 224 -14.25 4.95 7.48
CA LEU A 224 -14.37 3.52 7.77
C LEU A 224 -15.84 3.13 7.78
N LEU A 225 -16.17 2.10 7.00
CA LEU A 225 -17.49 1.48 6.96
C LEU A 225 -17.40 0.07 7.58
N PRO A 226 -17.65 -0.10 8.89
CA PRO A 226 -17.45 -1.37 9.58
C PRO A 226 -18.20 -2.54 8.93
N ALA A 227 -19.42 -2.29 8.47
CA ALA A 227 -20.23 -3.31 7.79
C ALA A 227 -19.57 -3.81 6.48
N ALA A 228 -18.95 -2.91 5.70
CA ALA A 228 -18.25 -3.25 4.46
C ALA A 228 -16.93 -4.00 4.73
N ILE A 229 -16.20 -3.60 5.78
CA ILE A 229 -14.95 -4.24 6.21
C ILE A 229 -15.22 -5.66 6.71
N LEU A 230 -16.26 -5.84 7.53
CA LEU A 230 -16.60 -7.14 8.13
C LEU A 230 -17.25 -8.11 7.13
N ARG A 231 -17.87 -7.60 6.07
CA ARG A 231 -18.56 -8.41 5.04
C ARG A 231 -18.10 -8.04 3.64
N PRO A 232 -16.84 -8.34 3.25
CA PRO A 232 -16.30 -7.93 1.97
C PRO A 232 -17.02 -8.54 0.76
N GLY A 233 -17.63 -9.72 0.91
CA GLY A 233 -18.35 -10.40 -0.18
C GLY A 233 -17.44 -11.26 -1.08
N GLY A 234 -17.98 -12.37 -1.60
CA GLY A 234 -17.22 -13.36 -2.36
C GLY A 234 -16.64 -12.85 -3.69
N ALA A 235 -17.30 -11.86 -4.33
CA ALA A 235 -16.81 -11.26 -5.57
C ALA A 235 -15.49 -10.51 -5.34
N ILE A 236 -15.42 -9.69 -4.28
CA ILE A 236 -14.20 -8.95 -3.92
C ILE A 236 -13.07 -9.93 -3.53
N TRP A 237 -13.37 -11.01 -2.80
CA TRP A 237 -12.39 -12.05 -2.49
C TRP A 237 -11.78 -12.68 -3.74
N ARG A 238 -12.61 -13.02 -4.73
CA ARG A 238 -12.15 -13.59 -5.99
C ARG A 238 -11.27 -12.63 -6.77
N ASP A 239 -11.69 -11.36 -6.89
CA ASP A 239 -10.92 -10.34 -7.58
C ASP A 239 -9.61 -10.06 -6.85
N PHE A 240 -9.63 -9.92 -5.52
CA PHE A 240 -8.45 -9.75 -4.70
C PHE A 240 -7.45 -10.90 -4.89
N ALA A 241 -7.91 -12.15 -4.79
CA ALA A 241 -7.06 -13.32 -5.02
C ALA A 241 -6.49 -13.34 -6.45
N ARG A 242 -7.30 -13.01 -7.45
CA ARG A 242 -6.87 -12.96 -8.86
C ARG A 242 -5.76 -11.94 -9.10
N TYR A 243 -5.81 -10.77 -8.46
CA TYR A 243 -4.79 -9.73 -8.63
C TYR A 243 -3.59 -9.91 -7.69
N SER A 244 -3.79 -10.45 -6.48
CA SER A 244 -2.71 -10.65 -5.52
C SER A 244 -1.89 -11.91 -5.80
N ALA A 245 -2.50 -13.02 -6.27
CA ALA A 245 -1.79 -14.28 -6.46
C ALA A 245 -0.60 -14.20 -7.43
N PRO A 246 -0.71 -13.57 -8.62
CA PRO A 246 0.43 -13.43 -9.53
C PRO A 246 1.57 -12.62 -8.92
N VAL A 247 1.24 -11.57 -8.14
CA VAL A 247 2.26 -10.75 -7.44
C VAL A 247 2.94 -11.58 -6.35
N LEU A 248 2.16 -12.32 -5.55
CA LEU A 248 2.71 -13.24 -4.54
C LEU A 248 3.66 -14.27 -5.15
N VAL A 249 3.28 -14.87 -6.27
CA VAL A 249 4.14 -15.84 -6.98
C VAL A 249 5.44 -15.15 -7.45
N ASN A 250 5.33 -13.97 -8.07
CA ASN A 250 6.48 -13.21 -8.52
C ASN A 250 7.45 -12.86 -7.38
N GLU A 251 6.94 -12.31 -6.27
CA GLU A 251 7.73 -11.94 -5.10
C GLU A 251 8.37 -13.18 -4.45
N THR A 252 7.62 -14.29 -4.37
CA THR A 252 8.14 -15.56 -3.84
C THR A 252 9.26 -16.12 -4.71
N LEU A 253 9.11 -16.12 -6.04
CA LEU A 253 10.14 -16.56 -6.97
C LEU A 253 11.38 -15.68 -6.88
N TRP A 254 11.20 -14.35 -6.75
CA TRP A 254 12.32 -13.45 -6.53
C TRP A 254 13.06 -13.77 -5.21
N GLY A 255 12.33 -13.93 -4.11
CA GLY A 255 12.91 -14.28 -2.81
C GLY A 255 13.63 -15.64 -2.82
N LEU A 256 13.06 -16.63 -3.51
CA LEU A 256 13.72 -17.93 -3.74
C LEU A 256 15.01 -17.76 -4.55
N GLY A 257 15.01 -16.95 -5.62
CA GLY A 257 16.19 -16.64 -6.42
C GLY A 257 17.33 -16.07 -5.59
N VAL A 258 17.03 -15.07 -4.74
CA VAL A 258 18.00 -14.49 -3.80
C VAL A 258 18.52 -15.54 -2.81
N SER A 259 17.65 -16.41 -2.28
CA SER A 259 18.03 -17.47 -1.34
C SER A 259 18.94 -18.51 -1.99
N VAL A 260 18.63 -18.95 -3.20
CA VAL A 260 19.45 -19.89 -3.97
C VAL A 260 20.81 -19.29 -4.29
N MET A 261 20.87 -18.02 -4.71
CA MET A 261 22.11 -17.30 -4.97
C MET A 261 23.02 -17.24 -3.72
N THR A 262 22.40 -16.91 -2.58
CA THR A 262 23.10 -16.90 -1.29
C THR A 262 23.61 -18.29 -0.90
N ALA A 263 22.81 -19.33 -1.11
CA ALA A 263 23.22 -20.71 -0.85
C ALA A 263 24.39 -21.15 -1.74
N ILE A 264 24.36 -20.82 -3.04
CA ILE A 264 25.48 -21.11 -3.96
C ILE A 264 26.76 -20.44 -3.46
N MET A 265 26.71 -19.13 -3.13
CA MET A 265 27.87 -18.41 -2.61
C MET A 265 28.37 -18.99 -1.28
N GLY A 266 27.48 -19.48 -0.42
CA GLY A 266 27.81 -20.12 0.84
C GLY A 266 28.56 -21.46 0.71
N HIS A 267 28.45 -22.12 -0.45
CA HIS A 267 29.16 -23.38 -0.75
C HIS A 267 30.44 -23.21 -1.59
N MET A 268 30.84 -21.97 -1.90
CA MET A 268 32.08 -21.71 -2.62
C MET A 268 33.29 -21.80 -1.69
N ALA A 269 34.47 -22.10 -2.26
CA ALA A 269 35.73 -22.21 -1.51
C ALA A 269 36.11 -20.92 -0.76
N ILE A 270 35.67 -19.75 -1.24
CA ILE A 270 35.86 -18.43 -0.66
C ILE A 270 34.53 -17.86 -0.13
N SER A 271 33.73 -18.70 0.51
CA SER A 271 32.36 -18.40 0.91
C SER A 271 32.25 -17.18 1.84
N ALA A 272 33.18 -17.03 2.79
CA ALA A 272 33.13 -15.93 3.76
C ALA A 272 33.31 -14.57 3.09
N GLU A 273 34.30 -14.45 2.18
CA GLU A 273 34.59 -13.23 1.44
C GLU A 273 33.45 -12.89 0.46
N MET A 274 32.93 -13.90 -0.25
CA MET A 274 31.82 -13.73 -1.19
C MET A 274 30.54 -13.29 -0.50
N LEU A 275 30.20 -13.91 0.63
CA LEU A 275 29.01 -13.52 1.40
C LEU A 275 29.14 -12.12 2.01
N ALA A 276 30.34 -11.76 2.50
CA ALA A 276 30.60 -10.42 3.01
C ALA A 276 30.48 -9.36 1.90
N ALA A 277 31.09 -9.60 0.74
CA ALA A 277 31.00 -8.70 -0.41
C ALA A 277 29.55 -8.56 -0.91
N TYR A 278 28.81 -9.67 -0.97
CA TYR A 278 27.39 -9.67 -1.37
C TYR A 278 26.53 -8.91 -0.38
N ALA A 279 26.78 -9.03 0.93
CA ALA A 279 26.06 -8.28 1.95
C ALA A 279 26.25 -6.76 1.82
N VAL A 280 27.51 -6.31 1.56
CA VAL A 280 27.81 -4.89 1.33
C VAL A 280 27.13 -4.40 0.06
N MET A 281 27.25 -5.17 -1.04
CA MET A 281 26.61 -4.82 -2.31
C MET A 281 25.08 -4.77 -2.20
N GLY A 282 24.47 -5.73 -1.51
CA GLY A 282 23.02 -5.76 -1.28
C GLY A 282 22.52 -4.57 -0.45
N ASN A 283 23.31 -4.05 0.48
CA ASN A 283 22.97 -2.83 1.19
C ASN A 283 23.02 -1.60 0.27
N ILE A 284 24.06 -1.48 -0.57
CA ILE A 284 24.16 -0.40 -1.56
C ILE A 284 22.99 -0.46 -2.55
N GLU A 285 22.67 -1.66 -3.05
CA GLU A 285 21.54 -1.90 -3.96
C GLU A 285 20.21 -1.47 -3.36
N LYS A 286 19.92 -1.80 -2.09
CA LYS A 286 18.70 -1.39 -1.39
C LYS A 286 18.56 0.13 -1.34
N PHE A 287 19.62 0.86 -1.02
CA PHE A 287 19.59 2.33 -1.02
C PHE A 287 19.40 2.90 -2.41
N ALA A 288 20.07 2.35 -3.41
CA ALA A 288 19.97 2.81 -4.80
C ALA A 288 18.58 2.55 -5.39
N THR A 289 17.93 1.43 -5.05
CA THR A 289 16.62 1.05 -5.59
C THR A 289 15.44 1.67 -4.84
N VAL A 290 15.64 2.25 -3.66
CA VAL A 290 14.58 2.91 -2.87
C VAL A 290 13.78 3.92 -3.69
N ALA A 291 14.45 4.75 -4.49
CA ALA A 291 13.78 5.76 -5.32
C ALA A 291 12.91 5.10 -6.41
N CYS A 292 13.41 4.03 -7.03
CA CYS A 292 12.67 3.30 -8.07
C CYS A 292 11.38 2.70 -7.51
N PHE A 293 11.42 2.06 -6.35
CA PHE A 293 10.24 1.50 -5.69
C PHE A 293 9.22 2.58 -5.32
N GLY A 294 9.68 3.76 -4.90
CA GLY A 294 8.80 4.89 -4.61
C GLY A 294 8.07 5.40 -5.85
N VAL A 295 8.79 5.56 -6.97
CA VAL A 295 8.20 5.97 -8.26
C VAL A 295 7.26 4.90 -8.80
N ALA A 296 7.63 3.62 -8.71
CA ALA A 296 6.79 2.49 -9.12
C ALA A 296 5.48 2.42 -8.32
N GLY A 297 5.55 2.64 -7.00
CA GLY A 297 4.35 2.74 -6.15
C GLY A 297 3.42 3.90 -6.56
N ALA A 298 3.98 5.07 -6.87
CA ALA A 298 3.21 6.21 -7.37
C ALA A 298 2.60 5.92 -8.75
N ALA A 299 3.35 5.25 -9.63
CA ALA A 299 2.88 4.85 -10.95
C ALA A 299 1.66 3.92 -10.86
N SER A 300 1.73 2.90 -10.00
CA SER A 300 0.62 1.95 -9.78
C SER A 300 -0.67 2.66 -9.34
N VAL A 301 -0.55 3.65 -8.44
CA VAL A 301 -1.71 4.44 -7.97
C VAL A 301 -2.27 5.32 -9.10
N MET A 302 -1.40 6.02 -9.86
CA MET A 302 -1.84 6.92 -10.93
C MET A 302 -2.51 6.16 -12.08
N VAL A 303 -1.92 5.04 -12.52
CA VAL A 303 -2.47 4.19 -13.59
C VAL A 303 -3.78 3.55 -13.13
N GLY A 304 -3.81 2.95 -11.93
CA GLY A 304 -5.01 2.34 -11.40
C GLY A 304 -6.18 3.31 -11.29
N LYS A 305 -5.92 4.54 -10.82
CA LYS A 305 -6.93 5.61 -10.74
C LYS A 305 -7.48 5.96 -12.13
N ARG A 306 -6.63 6.12 -13.16
CA ARG A 306 -7.08 6.43 -14.52
C ARG A 306 -7.93 5.32 -15.11
N ILE A 307 -7.57 4.05 -14.86
CA ILE A 307 -8.41 2.90 -15.23
C ILE A 307 -9.79 3.00 -14.55
N GLY A 308 -9.81 3.34 -13.26
CA GLY A 308 -11.04 3.51 -12.48
C GLY A 308 -11.92 4.65 -12.99
N GLU A 309 -11.34 5.75 -13.42
CA GLU A 309 -12.01 6.91 -14.04
C GLU A 309 -12.61 6.57 -15.42
N GLY A 310 -12.30 5.39 -15.98
CA GLY A 310 -12.80 4.98 -17.29
C GLY A 310 -12.06 5.61 -18.47
N ALA A 311 -10.79 6.01 -18.27
CA ALA A 311 -9.95 6.57 -19.34
C ALA A 311 -9.75 5.56 -20.48
N ASP A 312 -9.58 6.06 -21.69
CA ASP A 312 -9.33 5.25 -22.87
C ASP A 312 -8.03 4.43 -22.75
N LYS A 313 -8.03 3.24 -23.36
CA LYS A 313 -6.88 2.33 -23.31
C LYS A 313 -5.59 3.00 -23.78
N GLU A 314 -5.64 3.78 -24.83
CA GLU A 314 -4.49 4.50 -25.39
C GLU A 314 -3.92 5.52 -24.39
N GLU A 315 -4.79 6.25 -23.68
CA GLU A 315 -4.39 7.19 -22.63
C GLU A 315 -3.69 6.45 -21.47
N VAL A 316 -4.27 5.32 -21.03
CA VAL A 316 -3.71 4.49 -19.95
C VAL A 316 -2.35 3.90 -20.37
N TYR A 317 -2.22 3.38 -21.59
CA TYR A 317 -0.93 2.89 -22.11
C TYR A 317 0.11 4.00 -22.21
N SER A 318 -0.27 5.14 -22.78
CA SER A 318 0.61 6.32 -22.87
C SER A 318 1.09 6.79 -21.49
N LEU A 319 0.21 6.78 -20.48
CA LEU A 319 0.54 7.08 -19.09
C LEU A 319 1.52 6.06 -18.50
N ALA A 320 1.23 4.76 -18.68
CA ALA A 320 2.07 3.69 -18.17
C ALA A 320 3.49 3.73 -18.77
N TYR A 321 3.59 3.95 -20.09
CA TYR A 321 4.89 4.10 -20.76
C TYR A 321 5.66 5.33 -20.27
N CYS A 322 4.99 6.46 -20.07
CA CYS A 322 5.62 7.65 -19.49
C CYS A 322 6.21 7.36 -18.11
N LEU A 323 5.45 6.71 -17.23
CA LEU A 323 5.86 6.38 -15.87
C LEU A 323 6.97 5.31 -15.85
N LEU A 324 6.91 4.34 -16.77
CA LEU A 324 8.00 3.37 -16.97
C LEU A 324 9.31 4.07 -17.36
N LEU A 325 9.27 4.99 -18.32
CA LEU A 325 10.44 5.77 -18.73
C LEU A 325 11.00 6.60 -17.58
N VAL A 326 10.14 7.25 -16.79
CA VAL A 326 10.57 7.99 -15.60
C VAL A 326 11.21 7.05 -14.57
N SER A 327 10.65 5.86 -14.35
CA SER A 327 11.23 4.87 -13.43
C SER A 327 12.61 4.38 -13.90
N VAL A 328 12.77 4.18 -15.22
CA VAL A 328 14.05 3.80 -15.82
C VAL A 328 15.08 4.93 -15.71
N LEU A 329 14.66 6.19 -15.95
CA LEU A 329 15.56 7.36 -15.80
C LEU A 329 16.00 7.56 -14.35
N VAL A 330 15.11 7.34 -13.38
CA VAL A 330 15.45 7.45 -11.95
C VAL A 330 16.33 6.29 -11.48
N GLY A 331 16.18 5.11 -12.08
CA GLY A 331 16.92 3.91 -11.69
C GLY A 331 18.11 3.58 -12.60
N GLY A 332 18.13 4.13 -13.82
CA GLY A 332 19.04 3.68 -14.89
C GLY A 332 20.44 4.30 -14.89
N ASP A 333 20.64 5.40 -14.16
CA ASP A 333 21.90 6.15 -14.27
C ASP A 333 23.06 5.60 -13.40
N GLY A 334 22.93 4.45 -12.76
CA GLY A 334 24.01 4.05 -11.87
C GLY A 334 24.25 2.57 -11.59
N ILE A 335 23.34 1.61 -11.89
CA ILE A 335 23.56 0.23 -11.41
C ILE A 335 23.10 -0.80 -12.44
N PRO A 336 23.97 -1.75 -12.88
CA PRO A 336 23.57 -2.95 -13.59
C PRO A 336 22.67 -3.79 -12.67
N GLY A 337 21.39 -3.86 -12.96
CA GLY A 337 20.37 -4.53 -12.13
C GLY A 337 19.17 -3.68 -11.76
N ALA A 338 19.33 -2.34 -11.64
CA ALA A 338 18.24 -1.42 -11.33
C ALA A 338 17.15 -1.38 -12.42
N GLY A 339 17.50 -1.69 -13.68
CA GLY A 339 16.55 -1.90 -14.77
C GLY A 339 15.55 -3.03 -14.50
N GLY A 340 15.97 -4.08 -13.80
CA GLY A 340 15.11 -5.17 -13.34
C GLY A 340 14.13 -4.71 -12.27
N ALA A 341 14.58 -3.95 -11.27
CA ALA A 341 13.73 -3.44 -10.19
C ALA A 341 12.69 -2.41 -10.71
N ALA A 342 13.08 -1.56 -11.66
CA ALA A 342 12.15 -0.63 -12.32
C ALA A 342 11.10 -1.39 -13.15
N ALA A 343 11.48 -2.50 -13.82
CA ALA A 343 10.57 -3.36 -14.57
C ALA A 343 9.62 -4.14 -13.62
N HIS A 344 10.09 -4.55 -12.44
CA HIS A 344 9.26 -5.20 -11.44
C HIS A 344 8.19 -4.26 -10.85
N GLY A 345 8.51 -2.98 -10.68
CA GLY A 345 7.59 -1.99 -10.11
C GLY A 345 6.44 -1.58 -11.03
N VAL A 346 6.65 -1.68 -12.33
CA VAL A 346 5.59 -1.51 -13.35
C VAL A 346 5.27 -2.89 -13.93
N HIS A 347 4.77 -3.76 -13.08
CA HIS A 347 4.38 -5.11 -13.50
C HIS A 347 3.31 -5.03 -14.61
N PRO A 348 3.37 -5.87 -15.66
CA PRO A 348 2.33 -5.96 -16.68
C PRO A 348 0.93 -6.28 -16.13
N LEU A 349 0.79 -6.60 -14.85
CA LEU A 349 -0.46 -6.71 -14.10
C LEU A 349 -1.13 -5.36 -13.80
N CYS A 350 -0.43 -4.24 -13.87
CA CYS A 350 -1.06 -2.91 -13.93
C CYS A 350 -1.75 -2.68 -15.28
N LEU A 351 -1.37 -3.44 -16.30
CA LEU A 351 -2.07 -3.54 -17.56
C LEU A 351 -2.99 -4.76 -17.44
N PRO A 352 -4.32 -4.60 -17.37
CA PRO A 352 -5.21 -5.75 -17.37
C PRO A 352 -4.88 -6.60 -18.59
N PRO A 353 -4.86 -7.95 -18.48
CA PRO A 353 -4.87 -8.77 -19.66
C PRO A 353 -6.08 -8.30 -20.46
N VAL A 354 -5.86 -7.87 -21.70
CA VAL A 354 -6.92 -7.44 -22.61
C VAL A 354 -7.96 -8.55 -22.65
N PRO A 355 -9.12 -8.44 -21.98
CA PRO A 355 -10.20 -9.34 -22.28
C PRO A 355 -10.66 -8.89 -23.66
N SER A 356 -10.42 -9.71 -24.66
CA SER A 356 -11.17 -9.69 -25.89
C SER A 356 -12.65 -9.86 -25.51
N GLY A 357 -13.37 -8.77 -25.36
CA GLY A 357 -14.80 -8.75 -25.04
C GLY A 357 -15.14 -7.94 -23.79
N GLY A 358 -15.76 -6.78 -24.01
CA GLY A 358 -16.32 -5.87 -23.01
C GLY A 358 -17.49 -6.41 -22.17
N ALA A 359 -17.49 -7.71 -21.82
CA ALA A 359 -18.62 -8.37 -21.17
C ALA A 359 -18.41 -8.70 -19.68
N VAL A 360 -17.20 -8.62 -19.15
CA VAL A 360 -16.95 -9.07 -17.75
C VAL A 360 -17.09 -7.92 -16.75
N PHE A 361 -16.87 -6.67 -17.15
CA PHE A 361 -17.05 -5.51 -16.28
C PHE A 361 -18.52 -5.05 -16.14
N ALA A 362 -19.37 -5.38 -17.10
CA ALA A 362 -20.79 -5.01 -17.06
C ALA A 362 -21.65 -5.94 -16.17
N ARG A 363 -21.19 -7.16 -15.87
CA ARG A 363 -21.95 -8.11 -15.03
C ARG A 363 -21.87 -7.86 -13.53
N GLY A 364 -20.89 -7.09 -13.06
CA GLY A 364 -20.75 -6.77 -11.62
C GLY A 364 -21.65 -5.61 -11.13
N VAL A 365 -22.14 -4.78 -12.04
CA VAL A 365 -22.90 -3.56 -11.68
C VAL A 365 -24.42 -3.78 -11.70
N HIS A 366 -24.92 -4.87 -12.34
CA HIS A 366 -26.35 -5.10 -12.43
C HIS A 366 -26.96 -6.01 -11.34
N HIS A 367 -26.19 -6.54 -10.40
CA HIS A 367 -26.72 -7.40 -9.34
C HIS A 367 -26.92 -6.71 -7.98
N GLY A 368 -26.76 -5.39 -7.89
CA GLY A 368 -26.96 -4.64 -6.66
C GLY A 368 -28.27 -3.80 -6.58
N ARG A 369 -29.09 -3.81 -7.62
CA ARG A 369 -30.35 -3.05 -7.63
C ARG A 369 -31.54 -3.85 -8.14
N GLY A 370 -31.86 -4.96 -7.50
CA GLY A 370 -32.99 -5.74 -7.97
C GLY A 370 -33.42 -6.83 -7.02
N ALA A 371 -33.55 -6.49 -5.73
CA ALA A 371 -34.18 -7.39 -4.78
C ALA A 371 -35.07 -6.57 -3.84
N HIS A 372 -36.16 -6.06 -4.37
CA HIS A 372 -37.41 -5.82 -3.62
C HIS A 372 -38.50 -5.42 -4.59
N LEU A 373 -39.59 -6.16 -4.54
CA LEU A 373 -40.88 -6.04 -5.22
C LEU A 373 -41.09 -7.06 -6.36
N HIS A 374 -41.65 -8.17 -6.02
CA HIS A 374 -42.93 -8.69 -6.49
C HIS A 374 -43.11 -10.16 -6.09
N ASP A 375 -43.71 -10.35 -4.91
CA ASP A 375 -44.63 -11.45 -4.67
C ASP A 375 -46.02 -10.85 -4.81
N ALA A 376 -46.77 -11.30 -5.78
CA ALA A 376 -48.20 -11.59 -5.70
C ALA A 376 -48.79 -11.81 -7.09
N HIS A 377 -49.44 -12.91 -7.19
CA HIS A 377 -50.52 -13.34 -8.08
C HIS A 377 -50.23 -14.35 -9.20
N GLN A 378 -50.58 -15.56 -8.82
CA GLN A 378 -51.01 -16.65 -9.69
C GLN A 378 -52.27 -16.27 -10.48
N GLY A 379 -52.38 -16.76 -11.68
CA GLY A 379 -53.65 -16.74 -12.41
C GLY A 379 -53.53 -17.26 -13.84
N HIS A 380 -54.09 -18.43 -14.06
CA HIS A 380 -54.33 -19.19 -15.28
C HIS A 380 -54.69 -18.44 -16.58
N GLY A 381 -54.36 -18.99 -17.69
CA GLY A 381 -55.17 -18.82 -18.91
C GLY A 381 -54.51 -19.08 -20.24
N HIS A 382 -54.94 -20.12 -20.88
CA HIS A 382 -54.67 -20.67 -22.19
C HIS A 382 -54.84 -19.75 -23.42
N HIS A 383 -54.23 -20.17 -24.51
CA HIS A 383 -54.58 -20.15 -25.93
C HIS A 383 -54.02 -19.15 -26.93
N GLN A 384 -53.24 -19.69 -27.84
CA GLN A 384 -53.36 -19.72 -29.34
C GLN A 384 -53.06 -18.46 -30.18
N HIS A 385 -52.09 -18.73 -31.07
CA HIS A 385 -52.01 -18.36 -32.52
C HIS A 385 -52.45 -16.97 -33.01
N HIS A 386 -51.54 -16.24 -33.62
CA HIS A 386 -51.56 -16.00 -35.10
C HIS A 386 -50.44 -15.05 -35.54
N ARG A 387 -49.85 -15.39 -36.66
CA ARG A 387 -48.87 -14.63 -37.48
C ARG A 387 -49.59 -13.69 -38.46
N PRO A 388 -48.81 -12.85 -39.19
CA PRO A 388 -49.06 -11.44 -39.51
C PRO A 388 -49.70 -11.25 -40.89
N PRO A 389 -49.76 -10.13 -41.52
CA PRO A 389 -48.70 -9.37 -42.16
C PRO A 389 -48.99 -7.86 -42.46
N PRO A 390 -48.31 -7.25 -43.44
CA PRO A 390 -47.74 -5.92 -43.33
C PRO A 390 -48.46 -4.85 -44.15
N GLY A 391 -48.06 -3.57 -43.97
CA GLY A 391 -48.40 -2.63 -45.03
C GLY A 391 -48.48 -1.16 -44.68
N ARG A 392 -47.57 -0.41 -45.30
CA ARG A 392 -47.71 0.90 -45.96
C ARG A 392 -47.91 2.20 -45.17
N ARG A 393 -46.85 3.02 -45.22
CA ARG A 393 -46.79 4.41 -45.71
C ARG A 393 -47.92 5.39 -45.36
N ARG A 394 -47.54 6.48 -44.73
CA ARG A 394 -47.64 7.87 -45.27
C ARG A 394 -47.24 8.89 -44.23
N ARG A 395 -46.31 9.76 -44.59
CA ARG A 395 -46.20 11.16 -44.17
C ARG A 395 -47.30 11.97 -44.93
N PRO A 396 -47.56 13.26 -44.70
CA PRO A 396 -46.74 14.31 -44.10
C PRO A 396 -47.53 15.39 -43.29
N ASP A 397 -46.78 16.45 -42.88
CA ASP A 397 -47.14 17.86 -42.76
C ASP A 397 -47.72 18.43 -41.45
N GLY A 398 -47.05 19.48 -41.00
CA GLY A 398 -47.69 20.54 -40.24
C GLY A 398 -46.85 21.15 -39.09
N LEU A 399 -45.89 22.02 -39.43
CA LEU A 399 -45.48 23.15 -38.56
C LEU A 399 -46.60 24.20 -38.55
N PRO A 400 -46.84 25.02 -37.51
CA PRO A 400 -46.03 26.22 -37.34
C PRO A 400 -45.83 26.82 -35.91
N HIS A 401 -44.76 27.61 -35.86
CA HIS A 401 -44.57 28.91 -35.13
C HIS A 401 -44.65 29.07 -33.59
N ARG A 402 -43.53 29.54 -33.13
CA ARG A 402 -43.15 30.42 -32.02
C ARG A 402 -44.23 31.42 -31.51
N PRO A 403 -44.15 31.97 -30.27
CA PRO A 403 -43.20 33.07 -30.02
C PRO A 403 -42.50 33.10 -28.64
N LEU A 404 -41.58 34.04 -28.59
CA LEU A 404 -40.58 34.44 -27.60
C LEU A 404 -41.12 35.25 -26.41
N LEU A 405 -40.43 35.11 -25.25
CA LEU A 405 -40.07 36.10 -24.22
C LEU A 405 -41.14 36.49 -23.15
N PRO A 406 -40.76 37.02 -21.97
CA PRO A 406 -39.46 37.61 -21.52
C PRO A 406 -38.95 37.25 -20.11
N VAL A 407 -37.68 37.48 -19.93
CA VAL A 407 -36.83 37.91 -18.81
C VAL A 407 -37.54 38.46 -17.58
N GLY A 408 -37.23 37.97 -16.42
CA GLY A 408 -37.57 38.53 -15.11
C GLY A 408 -36.39 38.46 -14.14
N HIS A 409 -35.69 39.57 -14.01
CA HIS A 409 -34.72 39.86 -12.95
C HIS A 409 -35.35 39.76 -11.58
N ARG A 410 -34.72 39.12 -10.61
CA ARG A 410 -34.87 39.49 -9.20
C ARG A 410 -33.51 39.58 -8.49
N ARG A 411 -33.39 40.78 -7.93
CA ARG A 411 -32.30 41.40 -7.20
C ARG A 411 -31.97 40.69 -5.88
N ALA A 412 -30.70 40.73 -5.53
CA ALA A 412 -30.15 40.52 -4.20
C ALA A 412 -30.50 41.73 -3.26
N PRO A 413 -30.61 41.53 -1.96
CA PRO A 413 -30.57 42.63 -1.01
C PRO A 413 -29.20 42.84 -0.38
N GLY A 414 -28.88 44.11 -0.27
CA GLY A 414 -27.61 44.71 0.06
C GLY A 414 -27.23 44.65 1.53
N PHE A 415 -25.94 44.71 1.68
CA PHE A 415 -25.25 45.01 2.93
C PHE A 415 -25.19 46.49 3.14
N ARG A 416 -25.65 46.94 4.31
CA ARG A 416 -25.52 48.32 4.80
C ARG A 416 -24.21 48.45 5.60
N HIS A 417 -23.36 49.36 5.13
CA HIS A 417 -22.30 50.03 5.91
C HIS A 417 -22.91 51.00 6.92
N ARG A 418 -22.33 51.09 8.08
CA ARG A 418 -22.19 52.35 8.85
C ARG A 418 -20.88 52.38 9.63
N PRO A 419 -20.23 53.55 9.66
CA PRO A 419 -18.89 53.78 10.20
C PRO A 419 -18.93 54.50 11.55
N GLY A 420 -17.78 54.55 12.20
CA GLY A 420 -17.56 55.62 13.17
C GLY A 420 -16.78 55.27 14.42
N ALA A 421 -15.58 55.71 14.39
CA ALA A 421 -14.94 56.65 15.34
C ALA A 421 -14.38 56.08 16.67
N GLY A 422 -13.12 56.35 16.88
CA GLY A 422 -12.61 56.75 18.17
C GLY A 422 -11.26 56.16 18.57
N ARG A 423 -10.18 56.81 18.23
CA ARG A 423 -8.92 56.83 18.98
C ARG A 423 -9.10 57.81 20.17
N PRO A 424 -8.22 57.93 21.22
CA PRO A 424 -6.75 57.64 21.23
C PRO A 424 -6.22 57.21 22.62
N GLY A 425 -4.89 56.86 22.64
CA GLY A 425 -4.03 57.40 23.68
C GLY A 425 -3.28 56.45 24.62
N GLY A 426 -1.97 56.54 24.61
CA GLY A 426 -1.02 56.39 25.69
C GLY A 426 -0.47 54.99 25.87
N GLY A 427 0.78 54.70 25.70
CA GLY A 427 2.00 55.38 26.13
C GLY A 427 2.78 54.46 27.09
N GLY A 428 4.04 54.23 26.82
CA GLY A 428 5.01 53.71 27.82
C GLY A 428 5.61 52.34 27.48
N VAL A 429 6.73 52.23 26.84
CA VAL A 429 8.16 52.43 27.18
C VAL A 429 8.71 51.37 28.16
N LEU A 430 9.77 50.73 27.66
CA LEU A 430 11.01 50.23 28.28
C LEU A 430 11.13 48.75 28.72
N ARG A 431 12.05 48.16 28.03
CA ARG A 431 13.38 47.60 28.39
C ARG A 431 13.51 46.11 28.64
N HIS A 432 14.35 45.51 27.78
CA HIS A 432 15.27 44.39 28.01
C HIS A 432 16.26 44.71 29.17
N PRO A 433 17.17 43.82 29.62
CA PRO A 433 17.47 42.42 29.32
C PRO A 433 17.77 41.59 30.59
N VAL A 434 17.88 40.28 30.52
CA VAL A 434 19.10 39.45 30.78
C VAL A 434 18.77 38.03 30.30
#